data_527639bfb3bc1334ced1c9254080be16
#
_entry.id   527639bfb3bc1334ced1c9254080be16
#
_cell.length_a   1.000
_cell.length_b   1.000
_cell.length_c   1.000
_cell.angle_alpha   90.00
_cell.angle_beta   90.00
_cell.angle_gamma   90.00
#
_symmetry.space_group_name_H-M   'P 1'
#
loop_
_entity.id
_entity.type
_entity.pdbx_description
1 polymer ?
#
loop_
_entity_poly.entity_id
_entity_poly.type
_entity_poly.pdbx_seq_one_letter_code
_entity_poly.pdbx_strand_id
1 'polypeptide(L)'
;MRSVADLRPWKRPLKVNNSRVAITAGAVFLFAALAVSLFSNQSSKPITTAQVFTWDCETAEYKPEIITITCADGGIFVEKIQWSTWGKKGATGIGVLSENLCQPNCAEGKRVTAPVNLTLSNLTRYKEKIYLRTLDMTTSNGKEFPWGRANGFQWDVMEFAELMRG
;
A
#
# COMPACT_ATOMS: atom_id res chain seq x y z
N MET A 1 -48.54 33.19 -53.13
CA MET A 1 -48.13 31.82 -53.52
C MET A 1 -47.00 31.94 -54.52
N ARG A 2 -45.77 31.76 -54.11
CA ARG A 2 -44.59 31.72 -55.00
C ARG A 2 -43.91 30.34 -54.81
N SER A 3 -43.81 29.67 -55.97
CA SER A 3 -43.25 28.36 -56.20
C SER A 3 -41.76 28.27 -55.83
N VAL A 4 -41.38 27.25 -55.16
CA VAL A 4 -40.00 26.89 -54.89
C VAL A 4 -39.47 26.11 -56.10
N ALA A 5 -38.55 26.69 -56.82
CA ALA A 5 -37.89 26.09 -57.95
C ALA A 5 -36.42 25.83 -57.65
N ASP A 6 -36.07 24.55 -57.75
CA ASP A 6 -34.92 24.00 -58.44
C ASP A 6 -33.52 24.44 -57.92
N LEU A 7 -33.00 23.72 -56.93
CA LEU A 7 -31.59 23.67 -56.64
C LEU A 7 -30.96 22.39 -57.22
N ARG A 8 -30.34 22.51 -58.38
CA ARG A 8 -29.55 21.42 -58.97
C ARG A 8 -28.21 21.25 -58.23
N PRO A 9 -27.81 20.05 -57.82
CA PRO A 9 -26.49 19.84 -57.25
C PRO A 9 -25.40 19.84 -58.33
N TRP A 10 -24.42 20.70 -58.18
CA TRP A 10 -23.26 20.84 -59.04
C TRP A 10 -22.24 19.72 -58.78
N LYS A 11 -22.33 18.62 -59.55
CA LYS A 11 -21.33 17.54 -59.55
C LYS A 11 -20.17 17.91 -60.44
N ARG A 12 -19.05 18.36 -59.87
CA ARG A 12 -17.75 18.36 -60.57
C ARG A 12 -17.00 17.10 -60.18
N PRO A 13 -16.54 16.26 -61.09
CA PRO A 13 -15.65 15.13 -60.74
C PRO A 13 -14.25 15.66 -60.46
N LEU A 14 -13.75 15.40 -59.27
CA LEU A 14 -12.35 15.65 -58.93
C LEU A 14 -11.49 14.59 -59.66
N LYS A 15 -10.66 15.04 -60.59
CA LYS A 15 -9.60 14.18 -61.21
C LYS A 15 -8.54 13.98 -60.16
N VAL A 16 -8.55 12.87 -59.47
CA VAL A 16 -7.49 12.42 -58.55
C VAL A 16 -6.33 11.89 -59.38
N ASN A 17 -5.19 12.56 -59.32
CA ASN A 17 -3.97 12.14 -60.00
C ASN A 17 -3.37 10.98 -59.20
N ASN A 18 -3.40 9.78 -59.78
CA ASN A 18 -3.00 8.51 -59.15
C ASN A 18 -1.54 8.46 -58.65
N SER A 19 -0.68 9.35 -59.14
CA SER A 19 0.73 9.40 -58.71
C SER A 19 0.92 9.99 -57.30
N ARG A 20 -0.03 10.77 -56.77
CA ARG A 20 0.04 11.36 -55.39
C ARG A 20 -0.52 10.42 -54.33
N VAL A 21 -1.41 9.53 -54.69
CA VAL A 21 -2.03 8.58 -53.74
C VAL A 21 -1.04 7.51 -53.25
N ALA A 22 -0.11 7.08 -54.10
CA ALA A 22 0.87 6.04 -53.73
C ALA A 22 1.86 6.50 -52.67
N ILE A 23 2.28 7.78 -52.69
CA ILE A 23 3.24 8.33 -51.72
C ILE A 23 2.56 8.58 -50.36
N THR A 24 1.32 8.98 -50.33
CA THR A 24 0.56 9.22 -49.09
C THR A 24 0.20 7.91 -48.38
N ALA A 25 -0.11 6.85 -49.13
CA ALA A 25 -0.40 5.55 -48.56
C ALA A 25 0.85 4.94 -47.84
N GLY A 26 2.04 5.06 -48.46
CA GLY A 26 3.28 4.59 -47.86
C GLY A 26 3.65 5.35 -46.58
N ALA A 27 3.46 6.66 -46.55
CA ALA A 27 3.73 7.50 -45.38
C ALA A 27 2.77 7.19 -44.22
N VAL A 28 1.50 6.98 -44.48
CA VAL A 28 0.50 6.63 -43.45
C VAL A 28 0.81 5.27 -42.82
N PHE A 29 1.21 4.27 -43.62
CA PHE A 29 1.59 2.96 -43.08
C PHE A 29 2.85 3.02 -42.23
N LEU A 30 3.86 3.84 -42.61
CA LEU A 30 5.07 4.00 -41.81
C LEU A 30 4.78 4.70 -40.46
N PHE A 31 3.93 5.73 -40.46
CA PHE A 31 3.52 6.38 -39.21
C PHE A 31 2.68 5.48 -38.33
N ALA A 32 1.78 4.67 -38.92
CA ALA A 32 0.99 3.70 -38.15
C ALA A 32 1.89 2.61 -37.54
N ALA A 33 2.89 2.09 -38.26
CA ALA A 33 3.83 1.11 -37.74
C ALA A 33 4.71 1.67 -36.62
N LEU A 34 5.16 2.92 -36.74
CA LEU A 34 5.92 3.62 -35.67
C LEU A 34 5.05 3.89 -34.43
N ALA A 35 3.80 4.29 -34.62
CA ALA A 35 2.88 4.52 -33.50
C ALA A 35 2.57 3.23 -32.75
N VAL A 36 2.34 2.11 -33.45
CA VAL A 36 2.13 0.79 -32.82
C VAL A 36 3.38 0.36 -32.04
N SER A 37 4.59 0.62 -32.55
CA SER A 37 5.84 0.31 -31.86
C SER A 37 6.04 1.13 -30.60
N LEU A 38 5.56 2.36 -30.55
CA LEU A 38 5.64 3.22 -29.37
C LEU A 38 4.59 2.82 -28.30
N PHE A 39 3.44 2.30 -28.70
CA PHE A 39 2.40 1.86 -27.76
C PHE A 39 2.66 0.43 -27.23
N SER A 40 3.39 -0.41 -27.95
CA SER A 40 3.70 -1.76 -27.50
C SER A 40 4.79 -1.83 -26.40
N ASN A 41 5.41 -0.71 -26.07
CA ASN A 41 6.40 -0.63 -24.98
C ASN A 41 5.80 -0.14 -23.65
N GLN A 42 4.47 -0.14 -23.51
CA GLN A 42 3.87 -0.16 -22.19
C GLN A 42 4.09 -1.56 -21.62
N SER A 43 5.27 -1.77 -21.03
CA SER A 43 5.48 -2.82 -20.03
C SER A 43 4.31 -2.72 -19.07
N SER A 44 3.34 -3.60 -19.20
CA SER A 44 2.39 -3.89 -18.15
C SER A 44 3.26 -4.27 -16.96
N LYS A 45 3.47 -3.33 -16.02
CA LYS A 45 4.10 -3.64 -14.75
C LYS A 45 3.41 -4.90 -14.25
N PRO A 46 4.14 -5.99 -13.97
CA PRO A 46 3.51 -7.18 -13.44
C PRO A 46 2.64 -6.70 -12.27
N ILE A 47 1.39 -7.16 -12.20
CA ILE A 47 0.48 -6.88 -11.09
C ILE A 47 1.22 -7.40 -9.88
N THR A 48 1.96 -6.50 -9.23
CA THR A 48 2.74 -6.80 -8.03
C THR A 48 1.72 -7.36 -7.08
N THR A 49 1.90 -8.58 -6.65
CA THR A 49 1.07 -9.24 -5.64
C THR A 49 0.87 -8.22 -4.55
N ALA A 50 -0.38 -7.77 -4.33
CA ALA A 50 -0.67 -6.57 -3.53
C ALA A 50 0.14 -6.64 -2.24
N GLN A 51 1.06 -5.71 -2.06
CA GLN A 51 1.96 -5.66 -0.91
C GLN A 51 1.10 -5.53 0.34
N VAL A 52 1.39 -6.31 1.35
CA VAL A 52 0.67 -6.30 2.62
C VAL A 52 1.46 -5.43 3.60
N PHE A 53 0.77 -4.55 4.27
CA PHE A 53 1.32 -3.62 5.26
C PHE A 53 0.84 -3.96 6.65
N THR A 54 1.38 -3.32 7.65
CA THR A 54 0.80 -3.12 8.97
C THR A 54 0.72 -1.62 9.24
N TRP A 55 0.28 -1.22 10.42
CA TRP A 55 0.15 0.17 10.79
C TRP A 55 1.03 0.47 12.00
N ASP A 56 1.75 1.59 11.99
CA ASP A 56 2.49 2.11 13.12
C ASP A 56 2.05 3.55 13.37
N CYS A 57 1.25 3.74 14.40
CA CYS A 57 0.64 5.01 14.79
C CYS A 57 -0.06 5.78 13.66
N GLU A 58 0.69 6.45 12.81
CA GLU A 58 0.17 7.32 11.75
C GLU A 58 0.45 6.79 10.33
N THR A 59 1.33 5.81 10.19
CA THR A 59 1.86 5.39 8.90
C THR A 59 1.65 3.91 8.59
N ALA A 60 1.53 3.63 7.31
CA ALA A 60 1.47 2.27 6.76
C ALA A 60 2.89 1.76 6.54
N GLU A 61 3.27 0.70 7.25
CA GLU A 61 4.61 0.15 7.24
C GLU A 61 4.69 -1.23 6.59
N TYR A 62 5.76 -1.47 5.86
CA TYR A 62 6.09 -2.76 5.27
C TYR A 62 7.27 -3.40 6.00
N LYS A 63 7.01 -4.47 6.74
CA LYS A 63 8.03 -5.16 7.57
C LYS A 63 8.76 -4.20 8.50
N PRO A 64 8.04 -3.46 9.36
CA PRO A 64 8.67 -2.49 10.23
C PRO A 64 9.66 -3.16 11.19
N GLU A 65 10.73 -2.45 11.52
CA GLU A 65 11.68 -2.85 12.57
C GLU A 65 11.23 -2.39 13.96
N ILE A 66 10.21 -1.50 14.00
CA ILE A 66 9.60 -0.99 15.23
C ILE A 66 8.09 -0.96 15.04
N ILE A 67 7.34 -1.34 16.08
CA ILE A 67 5.90 -1.11 16.18
C ILE A 67 5.61 -0.44 17.53
N THR A 68 5.02 0.75 17.47
CA THR A 68 4.64 1.55 18.64
C THR A 68 3.25 1.13 19.10
N ILE A 69 3.12 0.77 20.38
CA ILE A 69 1.85 0.36 20.98
C ILE A 69 1.12 1.55 21.59
N THR A 70 1.84 2.44 22.29
CA THR A 70 1.27 3.67 22.83
C THR A 70 1.71 4.88 22.01
N CYS A 71 0.86 5.28 21.05
CA CYS A 71 1.20 6.30 20.06
C CYS A 71 1.36 7.70 20.62
N ALA A 72 0.68 8.02 21.73
CA ALA A 72 0.68 9.38 22.29
C ALA A 72 2.01 9.76 22.96
N ASP A 73 2.64 8.82 23.65
CA ASP A 73 3.84 9.06 24.49
C ASP A 73 5.03 8.16 24.12
N GLY A 74 4.82 7.17 23.25
CA GLY A 74 5.85 6.18 22.91
C GLY A 74 6.32 5.36 24.13
N GLY A 75 5.48 5.29 25.17
CA GLY A 75 5.81 4.59 26.41
C GLY A 75 6.07 3.11 26.22
N ILE A 76 5.37 2.47 25.28
CA ILE A 76 5.46 1.04 24.97
C ILE A 76 5.64 0.85 23.47
N PHE A 77 6.67 0.13 23.08
CA PHE A 77 6.92 -0.25 21.68
C PHE A 77 7.71 -1.58 21.61
N VAL A 78 7.67 -2.20 20.44
CA VAL A 78 8.55 -3.33 20.10
C VAL A 78 9.59 -2.84 19.11
N GLU A 79 10.83 -3.12 19.36
CA GLU A 79 11.98 -2.74 18.52
C GLU A 79 12.78 -3.97 18.06
N LYS A 80 13.71 -3.75 17.12
CA LYS A 80 14.60 -4.80 16.60
C LYS A 80 13.83 -6.00 16.05
N ILE A 81 12.69 -5.71 15.41
CA ILE A 81 11.84 -6.76 14.89
C ILE A 81 12.50 -7.42 13.69
N GLN A 82 12.54 -8.74 13.73
CA GLN A 82 12.99 -9.59 12.64
C GLN A 82 11.83 -10.48 12.19
N TRP A 83 11.31 -10.22 11.00
CA TRP A 83 10.19 -10.97 10.43
C TRP A 83 10.68 -12.26 9.77
N SER A 84 10.17 -13.40 10.23
CA SER A 84 10.42 -14.73 9.64
C SER A 84 9.50 -14.99 8.45
N THR A 85 8.24 -14.57 8.54
CA THR A 85 7.24 -14.65 7.47
C THR A 85 6.52 -13.31 7.29
N TRP A 86 6.03 -13.06 6.06
CA TRP A 86 5.23 -11.85 5.78
C TRP A 86 4.38 -12.05 4.53
N GLY A 87 3.06 -11.86 4.64
CA GLY A 87 2.15 -11.97 3.51
C GLY A 87 0.68 -11.94 3.89
N LYS A 88 -0.18 -12.24 2.93
CA LYS A 88 -1.65 -12.19 3.11
C LYS A 88 -2.19 -13.19 4.14
N LYS A 89 -1.44 -14.21 4.47
CA LYS A 89 -1.82 -15.20 5.49
C LYS A 89 -1.44 -14.78 6.92
N GLY A 90 -0.71 -13.67 7.05
CA GLY A 90 -0.17 -13.17 8.30
C GLY A 90 1.34 -12.93 8.23
N ALA A 91 1.91 -12.51 9.34
CA ALA A 91 3.34 -12.36 9.53
C ALA A 91 3.74 -12.91 10.90
N THR A 92 4.93 -13.49 10.99
CA THR A 92 5.54 -13.95 12.26
C THR A 92 6.94 -13.39 12.39
N GLY A 93 7.34 -13.07 13.59
CA GLY A 93 8.65 -12.51 13.87
C GLY A 93 9.00 -12.56 15.35
N ILE A 94 10.17 -12.04 15.66
CA ILE A 94 10.66 -11.85 17.02
C ILE A 94 11.09 -10.39 17.18
N GLY A 95 11.07 -9.89 18.40
CA GLY A 95 11.50 -8.53 18.70
C GLY A 95 11.83 -8.36 20.18
N VAL A 96 12.07 -7.12 20.58
CA VAL A 96 12.30 -6.72 21.97
C VAL A 96 11.23 -5.70 22.35
N LEU A 97 10.35 -6.10 23.27
CA LEU A 97 9.42 -5.16 23.89
C LEU A 97 10.19 -4.22 24.80
N SER A 98 9.87 -2.94 24.74
CA SER A 98 10.42 -1.88 25.59
C SER A 98 9.27 -1.08 26.22
N GLU A 99 9.23 -1.04 27.53
CA GLU A 99 8.23 -0.30 28.30
C GLU A 99 8.89 0.71 29.25
N ASN A 100 8.39 1.93 29.26
CA ASN A 100 8.75 2.93 30.26
C ASN A 100 7.83 2.80 31.47
N LEU A 101 8.37 2.49 32.63
CA LEU A 101 7.60 2.31 33.85
C LEU A 101 7.06 3.61 34.44
N CYS A 102 7.46 4.78 33.90
CA CYS A 102 7.03 6.11 34.37
C CYS A 102 7.24 6.34 35.87
N GLN A 103 8.28 5.76 36.45
CA GLN A 103 8.60 5.92 37.89
C GLN A 103 9.99 6.55 38.03
N PRO A 104 10.10 7.73 38.69
CA PRO A 104 9.05 8.52 39.37
C PRO A 104 8.08 9.25 38.42
N ASN A 105 8.46 9.48 37.18
CA ASN A 105 7.65 10.08 36.11
C ASN A 105 8.13 9.56 34.74
N CYS A 106 7.39 9.84 33.65
CA CYS A 106 7.74 9.28 32.33
C CYS A 106 9.01 9.90 31.72
N ALA A 107 9.40 11.12 32.10
CA ALA A 107 10.63 11.74 31.60
C ALA A 107 11.91 11.10 32.19
N GLU A 108 11.83 10.67 33.44
CA GLU A 108 12.94 10.06 34.21
C GLU A 108 12.75 8.53 34.38
N GLY A 109 11.66 8.02 33.83
CA GLY A 109 11.25 6.63 34.03
C GLY A 109 12.24 5.62 33.47
N LYS A 110 12.45 4.56 34.24
CA LYS A 110 13.28 3.44 33.81
C LYS A 110 12.55 2.58 32.78
N ARG A 111 13.21 2.26 31.67
CA ARG A 111 12.73 1.27 30.72
C ARG A 111 13.08 -0.14 31.13
N VAL A 112 12.12 -1.03 30.95
CA VAL A 112 12.27 -2.49 31.06
C VAL A 112 12.07 -3.12 29.70
N THR A 113 12.71 -4.24 29.46
CA THR A 113 12.65 -4.92 28.16
C THR A 113 12.38 -6.40 28.32
N ALA A 114 11.70 -7.00 27.32
CA ALA A 114 11.47 -8.42 27.24
C ALA A 114 11.58 -8.91 25.78
N PRO A 115 12.22 -10.05 25.52
CA PRO A 115 12.18 -10.68 24.20
C PRO A 115 10.77 -11.23 23.94
N VAL A 116 10.24 -10.97 22.74
CA VAL A 116 8.86 -11.32 22.37
C VAL A 116 8.79 -12.05 21.04
N ASN A 117 7.80 -12.94 20.92
CA ASN A 117 7.33 -13.48 19.67
C ASN A 117 6.15 -12.64 19.19
N LEU A 118 6.08 -12.39 17.90
CA LEU A 118 5.08 -11.53 17.25
C LEU A 118 4.32 -12.34 16.21
N THR A 119 3.01 -12.15 16.16
CA THR A 119 2.15 -12.63 15.07
C THR A 119 1.23 -11.51 14.65
N LEU A 120 1.29 -11.12 13.36
CA LEU A 120 0.31 -10.24 12.75
C LEU A 120 -0.69 -11.07 11.96
N SER A 121 -1.96 -10.78 12.17
CA SER A 121 -3.09 -11.47 11.56
C SER A 121 -4.21 -10.50 11.16
N ASN A 122 -5.37 -11.02 10.81
CA ASN A 122 -6.58 -10.28 10.46
C ASN A 122 -6.36 -9.31 9.28
N LEU A 123 -6.41 -9.89 8.05
CA LEU A 123 -6.21 -9.15 6.81
C LEU A 123 -7.38 -8.17 6.60
N THR A 124 -7.08 -6.90 6.50
CA THR A 124 -8.05 -5.81 6.35
C THR A 124 -7.68 -4.93 5.15
N ARG A 125 -8.69 -4.41 4.45
CA ARG A 125 -8.50 -3.38 3.42
C ARG A 125 -8.86 -2.01 3.98
N TYR A 126 -7.91 -1.08 3.86
CA TYR A 126 -8.12 0.31 4.22
C TYR A 126 -7.58 1.22 3.12
N LYS A 127 -8.44 2.12 2.63
CA LYS A 127 -8.18 2.88 1.40
C LYS A 127 -7.82 1.88 0.27
N GLU A 128 -6.72 2.02 -0.41
CA GLU A 128 -6.33 1.13 -1.52
C GLU A 128 -5.28 0.07 -1.13
N LYS A 129 -4.94 -0.02 0.16
CA LYS A 129 -3.92 -0.94 0.67
C LYS A 129 -4.53 -2.08 1.49
N ILE A 130 -3.75 -3.13 1.65
CA ILE A 130 -4.08 -4.31 2.45
C ILE A 130 -3.18 -4.34 3.68
N TYR A 131 -3.76 -4.57 4.85
CA TYR A 131 -3.08 -4.54 6.14
C TYR A 131 -3.30 -5.81 6.94
N LEU A 132 -2.30 -6.16 7.78
CA LEU A 132 -2.44 -7.04 8.92
C LEU A 132 -2.74 -6.16 10.13
N ARG A 133 -3.90 -6.34 10.74
CA ARG A 133 -4.48 -5.43 11.73
C ARG A 133 -4.23 -5.85 13.17
N THR A 134 -4.24 -7.15 13.43
CA THR A 134 -4.14 -7.68 14.80
C THR A 134 -2.73 -8.13 15.08
N LEU A 135 -2.09 -7.54 16.09
CA LEU A 135 -0.80 -7.94 16.62
C LEU A 135 -1.03 -8.77 17.87
N ASP A 136 -0.66 -10.05 17.82
CA ASP A 136 -0.53 -10.92 18.98
C ASP A 136 0.93 -10.98 19.40
N MET A 137 1.17 -10.84 20.71
CA MET A 137 2.50 -10.79 21.28
C MET A 137 2.59 -11.68 22.51
N THR A 138 3.62 -12.49 22.58
CA THR A 138 3.95 -13.32 23.74
C THR A 138 5.41 -13.14 24.11
N THR A 139 5.75 -13.24 25.40
CA THR A 139 7.15 -13.27 25.81
C THR A 139 7.82 -14.55 25.35
N SER A 140 9.04 -14.49 24.86
CA SER A 140 9.76 -15.66 24.36
C SER A 140 10.13 -16.67 25.49
N ASN A 141 10.12 -16.23 26.73
CA ASN A 141 10.45 -17.06 27.90
C ASN A 141 9.21 -17.55 28.67
N GLY A 142 8.01 -17.26 28.19
CA GLY A 142 6.75 -17.65 28.83
C GLY A 142 6.39 -16.92 30.12
N LYS A 143 7.21 -15.94 30.56
CA LYS A 143 6.95 -15.14 31.78
C LYS A 143 5.96 -14.02 31.49
N GLU A 144 5.49 -13.37 32.54
CA GLU A 144 4.66 -12.16 32.43
C GLU A 144 5.40 -11.01 31.72
N PHE A 145 4.64 -10.12 31.11
CA PHE A 145 5.18 -8.88 30.57
C PHE A 145 5.68 -7.96 31.69
N PRO A 146 6.62 -7.04 31.41
CA PRO A 146 7.18 -6.13 32.41
C PRO A 146 6.15 -5.31 33.20
N TRP A 147 4.98 -5.00 32.59
CA TRP A 147 3.89 -4.28 33.25
C TRP A 147 2.95 -5.19 34.08
N GLY A 148 3.35 -6.41 34.40
CA GLY A 148 2.57 -7.35 35.21
C GLY A 148 1.39 -7.98 34.49
N ARG A 149 1.30 -7.88 33.19
CA ARG A 149 0.27 -8.56 32.39
C ARG A 149 0.68 -10.00 32.13
N ALA A 150 -0.28 -10.90 32.22
CA ALA A 150 -0.09 -12.30 31.86
C ALA A 150 0.46 -12.46 30.43
N ASN A 151 1.20 -13.52 30.20
CA ASN A 151 1.73 -13.83 28.87
C ASN A 151 0.59 -13.97 27.85
N GLY A 152 0.71 -13.24 26.73
CA GLY A 152 -0.33 -13.11 25.71
C GLY A 152 -1.01 -11.74 25.72
N PHE A 153 -0.68 -10.92 24.75
CA PHE A 153 -1.23 -9.58 24.56
C PHE A 153 -1.66 -9.42 23.11
N GLN A 154 -2.89 -8.94 22.92
CA GLN A 154 -3.42 -8.63 21.58
C GLN A 154 -3.65 -7.14 21.45
N TRP A 155 -3.24 -6.59 20.33
CA TRP A 155 -3.35 -5.17 20.01
C TRP A 155 -3.92 -4.97 18.60
N ASP A 156 -4.83 -4.02 18.44
CA ASP A 156 -5.29 -3.54 17.16
C ASP A 156 -4.40 -2.37 16.71
N VAL A 157 -3.48 -2.65 15.78
CA VAL A 157 -2.52 -1.63 15.33
C VAL A 157 -3.15 -0.45 14.59
N MET A 158 -4.42 -0.57 14.18
CA MET A 158 -5.17 0.49 13.49
C MET A 158 -6.12 1.27 14.40
N GLU A 159 -6.23 0.93 15.68
CA GLU A 159 -7.15 1.59 16.62
C GLU A 159 -6.91 3.10 16.66
N PHE A 160 -5.67 3.52 16.80
CA PHE A 160 -5.31 4.95 16.82
C PHE A 160 -5.68 5.67 15.52
N ALA A 161 -5.45 5.04 14.37
CA ALA A 161 -5.80 5.60 13.07
C ALA A 161 -7.32 5.76 12.89
N GLU A 162 -8.13 4.94 13.55
CA GLU A 162 -9.58 5.03 13.53
C GLU A 162 -10.10 6.12 14.47
N LEU A 163 -9.49 6.29 15.65
CA LEU A 163 -9.80 7.36 16.60
C LEU A 163 -9.54 8.76 16.01
N MET A 164 -8.46 8.93 15.27
CA MET A 164 -8.10 10.21 14.65
C MET A 164 -8.98 10.60 13.45
N ARG A 165 -9.92 9.75 13.04
CA ARG A 165 -10.87 10.01 11.93
C ARG A 165 -12.22 10.58 12.36
N GLY A 166 -12.56 10.47 13.62
CA GLY A 166 -13.78 11.07 14.21
C GLY A 166 -13.58 12.54 14.42
#